data_2a527f89d0d05efe829b04fb4b07a351
#
_entry.id   2a527f89d0d05efe829b04fb4b07a351
#
_cell.length_a   1.000
_cell.length_b   1.000
_cell.length_c   1.000
_cell.angle_alpha   90.00
_cell.angle_beta   90.00
_cell.angle_gamma   90.00
#
_symmetry.space_group_name_H-M   'P 1'
#
loop_
_entity.id
_entity.type
_entity.pdbx_description
1 polymer ?
#
loop_
_entity_poly.entity_id
_entity_poly.type
_entity_poly.pdbx_seq_one_letter_code
_entity_poly.pdbx_strand_id
1 'polypeptide(L)'
;MSPDGPSRRDLGVDDLGRLAEALRAPDQPLRICQAVERASAETIGHRLFTVMRFDSGRSEVQRIHTNMPSAYPVGGRKKKMETVWANQVLGEMKVFRGTGTADIQSAFDDYSTILELGLGSVLNIPVVFDGRCLGTMNLVHQIGWYRPEDERTGLFLAPFLIPALLADNF
;
A
#
# COMPACT_ATOMS: atom_id res chain seq x y z
N MET A 1 29.57 2.89 -6.38
CA MET A 1 28.42 3.18 -5.48
C MET A 1 27.56 1.94 -5.43
N SER A 2 27.60 1.21 -4.34
CA SER A 2 26.83 -0.01 -4.15
C SER A 2 25.33 0.31 -4.11
N PRO A 3 24.49 -0.45 -4.78
CA PRO A 3 23.05 -0.35 -4.67
C PRO A 3 22.58 -1.17 -3.47
N ASP A 4 23.08 -0.88 -2.28
CA ASP A 4 22.69 -1.60 -1.07
C ASP A 4 21.46 -0.94 -0.43
N GLY A 5 20.32 -1.20 -1.03
CA GLY A 5 19.09 -1.27 -0.26
C GLY A 5 19.11 -2.55 0.59
N PRO A 6 18.35 -2.62 1.70
CA PRO A 6 18.31 -3.83 2.52
C PRO A 6 18.01 -5.03 1.64
N SER A 7 18.77 -6.11 1.84
CA SER A 7 18.63 -7.36 1.09
C SER A 7 17.18 -7.83 1.21
N ARG A 8 16.43 -7.76 0.11
CA ARG A 8 15.07 -8.30 0.03
C ARG A 8 15.17 -9.81 0.18
N ARG A 9 14.35 -10.36 1.03
CA ARG A 9 14.19 -11.80 1.20
C ARG A 9 12.84 -12.27 0.71
N ASP A 10 12.71 -13.53 0.44
CA ASP A 10 11.44 -14.13 0.08
C ASP A 10 10.47 -14.12 1.27
N LEU A 11 9.18 -13.99 0.98
CA LEU A 11 8.12 -14.17 1.94
C LEU A 11 8.06 -15.65 2.35
N GLY A 12 8.16 -15.91 3.64
CA GLY A 12 8.20 -17.27 4.20
C GLY A 12 7.01 -17.58 5.10
N VAL A 13 6.91 -18.85 5.52
CA VAL A 13 5.85 -19.32 6.43
C VAL A 13 5.91 -18.59 7.78
N ASP A 14 7.11 -18.25 8.25
CA ASP A 14 7.27 -17.50 9.50
C ASP A 14 6.69 -16.08 9.42
N ASP A 15 6.70 -15.47 8.24
CA ASP A 15 6.02 -14.18 8.04
C ASP A 15 4.51 -14.31 8.19
N LEU A 16 3.95 -15.33 7.56
CA LEU A 16 2.51 -15.63 7.66
C LEU A 16 2.12 -15.92 9.12
N GLY A 17 2.96 -16.65 9.85
CA GLY A 17 2.80 -16.90 11.29
C GLY A 17 2.76 -15.59 12.08
N ARG A 18 3.69 -14.67 11.86
CA ARG A 18 3.72 -13.37 12.53
C ARG A 18 2.51 -12.51 12.18
N LEU A 19 2.04 -12.54 10.94
CA LEU A 19 0.84 -11.84 10.51
C LEU A 19 -0.42 -12.41 11.18
N ALA A 20 -0.53 -13.73 11.25
CA ALA A 20 -1.62 -14.40 11.95
C ALA A 20 -1.65 -14.07 13.47
N GLU A 21 -0.49 -14.03 14.11
CA GLU A 21 -0.37 -13.58 15.52
C GLU A 21 -0.77 -12.10 15.67
N ALA A 22 -0.36 -11.24 14.75
CA ALA A 22 -0.73 -9.83 14.78
C ALA A 22 -2.25 -9.62 14.67
N LEU A 23 -2.96 -10.45 13.90
CA LEU A 23 -4.44 -10.41 13.82
C LEU A 23 -5.13 -10.76 15.14
N ARG A 24 -4.50 -11.58 15.99
CA ARG A 24 -5.03 -11.99 17.30
C ARG A 24 -4.75 -11.00 18.41
N ALA A 25 -3.80 -10.09 18.20
CA ALA A 25 -3.38 -9.12 19.19
C ALA A 25 -4.43 -8.01 19.40
N PRO A 26 -4.49 -7.39 20.59
CA PRO A 26 -5.28 -6.18 20.81
C PRO A 26 -4.70 -4.99 20.00
N ASP A 27 -5.33 -3.84 20.13
CA ASP A 27 -4.95 -2.57 19.45
C ASP A 27 -5.09 -2.65 17.92
N GLN A 28 -6.17 -3.24 17.44
CA GLN A 28 -6.51 -3.24 16.01
C GLN A 28 -7.11 -1.90 15.59
N PRO A 29 -6.86 -1.44 14.35
CA PRO A 29 -6.14 -2.11 13.26
C PRO A 29 -4.64 -1.84 13.25
N LEU A 30 -4.15 -1.06 14.20
CA LEU A 30 -2.76 -0.62 14.22
C LEU A 30 -1.80 -1.82 14.15
N ARG A 31 -2.07 -2.85 14.93
CA ARG A 31 -1.20 -4.05 15.01
C ARG A 31 -1.06 -4.77 13.67
N ILE A 32 -2.16 -5.01 12.98
CA ILE A 32 -2.07 -5.71 11.69
C ILE A 32 -1.46 -4.82 10.61
N CYS A 33 -1.76 -3.51 10.59
CA CYS A 33 -1.14 -2.59 9.66
C CYS A 33 0.38 -2.52 9.83
N GLN A 34 0.87 -2.44 11.08
CA GLN A 34 2.30 -2.46 11.38
C GLN A 34 2.97 -3.79 11.01
N ALA A 35 2.30 -4.91 11.23
CA ALA A 35 2.83 -6.22 10.87
C ALA A 35 2.97 -6.39 9.35
N VAL A 36 1.97 -5.94 8.58
CA VAL A 36 2.02 -5.95 7.11
C VAL A 36 3.08 -4.97 6.60
N GLU A 37 3.17 -3.77 7.17
CA GLU A 37 4.23 -2.80 6.86
C GLU A 37 5.61 -3.43 7.04
N ARG A 38 5.87 -4.05 8.19
CA ARG A 38 7.14 -4.70 8.48
C ARG A 38 7.45 -5.84 7.50
N ALA A 39 6.50 -6.74 7.27
CA ALA A 39 6.67 -7.84 6.32
C ALA A 39 6.96 -7.33 4.91
N SER A 40 6.25 -6.30 4.45
CA SER A 40 6.49 -5.70 3.14
C SER A 40 7.83 -4.96 3.06
N ALA A 41 8.30 -4.33 4.15
CA ALA A 41 9.62 -3.70 4.19
C ALA A 41 10.75 -4.72 3.97
N GLU A 42 10.62 -5.90 4.58
CA GLU A 42 11.63 -6.96 4.52
C GLU A 42 11.60 -7.75 3.20
N THR A 43 10.45 -7.84 2.54
CA THR A 43 10.26 -8.70 1.34
C THR A 43 10.18 -7.92 0.02
N ILE A 44 9.59 -6.73 0.04
CA ILE A 44 9.41 -5.87 -1.14
C ILE A 44 10.28 -4.62 -1.04
N GLY A 45 10.31 -3.99 0.11
CA GLY A 45 10.95 -2.71 0.37
C GLY A 45 10.02 -1.53 0.07
N HIS A 46 10.07 -0.52 0.95
CA HIS A 46 9.42 0.77 0.77
C HIS A 46 10.11 1.84 1.59
N ARG A 47 9.97 3.08 1.20
CA ARG A 47 10.28 4.28 1.99
C ARG A 47 9.00 4.87 2.56
N LEU A 48 7.95 4.94 1.74
CA LEU A 48 6.60 5.29 2.16
C LEU A 48 5.70 4.06 2.07
N PHE A 49 4.96 3.79 3.13
CA PHE A 49 3.92 2.77 3.21
C PHE A 49 2.63 3.40 3.71
N THR A 50 1.53 3.17 3.01
CA THR A 50 0.20 3.61 3.44
C THR A 50 -0.84 2.55 3.20
N VAL A 51 -1.87 2.54 4.05
CA VAL A 51 -3.11 1.78 3.84
C VAL A 51 -4.25 2.77 3.71
N MET A 52 -4.99 2.66 2.61
CA MET A 52 -6.15 3.50 2.32
C MET A 52 -7.42 2.66 2.33
N ARG A 53 -8.46 3.13 3.02
CA ARG A 53 -9.83 2.60 2.90
C ARG A 53 -10.51 3.25 1.70
N PHE A 54 -11.28 2.49 0.95
CA PHE A 54 -12.08 2.99 -0.16
C PHE A 54 -13.58 2.91 0.16
N ASP A 55 -14.25 4.05 0.10
CA ASP A 55 -15.70 4.16 0.15
C ASP A 55 -16.24 4.33 -1.27
N SER A 56 -16.78 3.26 -1.85
CA SER A 56 -17.29 3.27 -3.22
C SER A 56 -18.55 4.14 -3.36
N GLY A 57 -19.36 4.26 -2.29
CA GLY A 57 -20.58 5.08 -2.32
C GLY A 57 -20.28 6.59 -2.38
N ARG A 58 -19.16 7.01 -1.81
CA ARG A 58 -18.68 8.40 -1.83
C ARG A 58 -17.58 8.67 -2.85
N SER A 59 -17.08 7.62 -3.52
CA SER A 59 -15.87 7.69 -4.37
C SER A 59 -14.70 8.35 -3.65
N GLU A 60 -14.46 7.96 -2.40
CA GLU A 60 -13.49 8.58 -1.51
C GLU A 60 -12.53 7.53 -0.93
N VAL A 61 -11.27 7.90 -0.80
CA VAL A 61 -10.29 7.13 -0.03
C VAL A 61 -9.90 7.87 1.23
N GLN A 62 -9.68 7.11 2.31
CA GLN A 62 -9.20 7.61 3.59
C GLN A 62 -7.97 6.86 4.03
N ARG A 63 -6.91 7.58 4.43
CA ARG A 63 -5.70 6.96 4.98
C ARG A 63 -5.95 6.47 6.40
N ILE A 64 -5.81 5.16 6.60
CA ILE A 64 -5.95 4.55 7.93
C ILE A 64 -4.61 4.20 8.56
N HIS A 65 -3.54 4.10 7.77
CA HIS A 65 -2.18 3.85 8.26
C HIS A 65 -1.11 4.49 7.37
N THR A 66 -0.01 4.90 7.99
CA THR A 66 1.16 5.46 7.31
C THR A 66 2.41 5.30 8.17
N ASN A 67 3.57 5.12 7.55
CA ASN A 67 4.87 5.21 8.20
C ASN A 67 5.51 6.61 8.13
N MET A 68 4.87 7.56 7.43
CA MET A 68 5.32 8.96 7.32
C MET A 68 4.21 9.94 7.73
N PRO A 69 3.82 9.99 9.02
CA PRO A 69 2.67 10.79 9.46
C PRO A 69 2.86 12.30 9.28
N SER A 70 4.10 12.79 9.23
CA SER A 70 4.37 14.22 9.02
C SER A 70 4.02 14.67 7.59
N ALA A 71 4.31 13.85 6.58
CA ALA A 71 4.00 14.16 5.19
C ALA A 71 2.62 13.62 4.77
N TYR A 72 2.23 12.47 5.30
CA TYR A 72 1.00 11.76 4.97
C TYR A 72 0.25 11.34 6.24
N PRO A 73 -0.48 12.26 6.90
CA PRO A 73 -1.16 11.98 8.17
C PRO A 73 -2.30 10.97 8.01
N VAL A 74 -2.55 10.21 9.08
CA VAL A 74 -3.75 9.36 9.20
C VAL A 74 -5.00 10.23 9.19
N GLY A 75 -6.11 9.71 8.64
CA GLY A 75 -7.38 10.42 8.52
C GLY A 75 -7.51 11.31 7.31
N GLY A 76 -6.42 11.53 6.56
CA GLY A 76 -6.47 12.27 5.29
C GLY A 76 -7.43 11.60 4.31
N ARG A 77 -8.37 12.39 3.78
CA ARG A 77 -9.40 11.95 2.83
C ARG A 77 -9.17 12.60 1.48
N LYS A 78 -9.45 11.85 0.42
CA LYS A 78 -9.34 12.34 -0.94
C LYS A 78 -10.46 11.75 -1.80
N LYS A 79 -11.19 12.61 -2.49
CA LYS A 79 -12.12 12.14 -3.53
C LYS A 79 -11.34 11.53 -4.67
N LYS A 80 -11.81 10.40 -5.17
CA LYS A 80 -11.25 9.77 -6.35
C LYS A 80 -11.94 10.29 -7.59
N MET A 81 -11.13 10.93 -8.41
CA MET A 81 -11.52 11.31 -9.78
C MET A 81 -11.40 10.09 -10.70
N GLU A 82 -12.11 10.11 -11.81
CA GLU A 82 -11.95 9.12 -12.88
C GLU A 82 -10.57 9.29 -13.52
N THR A 83 -9.63 8.49 -13.04
CA THR A 83 -8.27 8.42 -13.58
C THR A 83 -7.97 7.00 -14.02
N VAL A 84 -6.99 6.82 -14.91
CA VAL A 84 -6.53 5.48 -15.31
C VAL A 84 -6.17 4.63 -14.10
N TRP A 85 -5.48 5.23 -13.12
CA TRP A 85 -5.13 4.57 -11.86
C TRP A 85 -6.36 4.13 -11.06
N ALA A 86 -7.34 5.03 -10.86
CA ALA A 86 -8.54 4.71 -10.09
C ALA A 86 -9.37 3.60 -10.76
N ASN A 87 -9.50 3.66 -12.07
CA ASN A 87 -10.19 2.62 -12.84
C ASN A 87 -9.47 1.26 -12.71
N GLN A 88 -8.15 1.23 -12.85
CA GLN A 88 -7.35 0.00 -12.75
C GLN A 88 -7.37 -0.59 -11.33
N VAL A 89 -7.06 0.22 -10.31
CA VAL A 89 -6.85 -0.29 -8.96
C VAL A 89 -8.17 -0.45 -8.20
N LEU A 90 -9.02 0.56 -8.23
CA LEU A 90 -10.28 0.54 -7.47
C LEU A 90 -11.42 -0.10 -8.25
N GLY A 91 -11.49 0.10 -9.56
CA GLY A 91 -12.55 -0.44 -10.43
C GLY A 91 -12.27 -1.86 -10.89
N GLU A 92 -11.15 -2.09 -11.54
CA GLU A 92 -10.77 -3.41 -12.07
C GLU A 92 -10.08 -4.30 -11.04
N MET A 93 -9.72 -3.74 -9.88
CA MET A 93 -9.05 -4.46 -8.78
C MET A 93 -7.73 -5.10 -9.22
N LYS A 94 -6.97 -4.38 -10.06
CA LYS A 94 -5.67 -4.80 -10.58
C LYS A 94 -4.55 -4.00 -9.92
N VAL A 95 -3.40 -4.65 -9.74
CA VAL A 95 -2.19 -4.00 -9.24
C VAL A 95 -1.74 -2.90 -10.20
N PHE A 96 -1.33 -1.75 -9.66
CA PHE A 96 -0.64 -0.71 -10.39
C PHE A 96 0.82 -0.67 -9.96
N ARG A 97 1.74 -0.80 -10.92
CA ARG A 97 3.18 -0.67 -10.72
C ARG A 97 3.73 0.42 -11.63
N GLY A 98 4.12 1.52 -11.02
CA GLY A 98 4.81 2.62 -11.68
C GLY A 98 6.30 2.59 -11.37
N THR A 99 7.14 2.72 -12.37
CA THR A 99 8.60 2.57 -12.23
C THR A 99 9.38 3.86 -12.47
N GLY A 100 8.70 4.91 -12.90
CA GLY A 100 9.32 6.19 -13.24
C GLY A 100 8.44 7.39 -12.97
N THR A 101 9.02 8.58 -13.14
CA THR A 101 8.38 9.87 -12.89
C THR A 101 7.08 10.05 -13.68
N ALA A 102 7.06 9.62 -14.95
CA ALA A 102 5.87 9.73 -15.79
C ALA A 102 4.68 8.93 -15.24
N ASP A 103 4.92 7.74 -14.69
CA ASP A 103 3.89 6.91 -14.06
C ASP A 103 3.31 7.60 -12.82
N ILE A 104 4.20 8.19 -11.98
CA ILE A 104 3.79 8.94 -10.79
C ILE A 104 2.94 10.15 -11.16
N GLN A 105 3.38 10.94 -12.15
CA GLN A 105 2.65 12.12 -12.62
C GLN A 105 1.28 11.79 -13.19
N SER A 106 1.15 10.68 -13.89
CA SER A 106 -0.12 10.26 -14.48
C SER A 106 -1.11 9.70 -13.45
N ALA A 107 -0.62 9.15 -12.34
CA ALA A 107 -1.42 8.46 -11.36
C ALA A 107 -1.84 9.32 -10.16
N PHE A 108 -1.02 10.33 -9.79
CA PHE A 108 -1.17 11.05 -8.52
C PHE A 108 -1.15 12.56 -8.68
N ASP A 109 -2.13 13.25 -8.09
CA ASP A 109 -2.19 14.72 -8.11
C ASP A 109 -1.10 15.36 -7.23
N ASP A 110 -0.65 14.64 -6.20
CA ASP A 110 0.41 15.04 -5.27
C ASP A 110 1.81 14.56 -5.71
N TYR A 111 1.98 14.32 -7.01
CA TYR A 111 3.24 13.82 -7.58
C TYR A 111 4.46 14.69 -7.22
N SER A 112 4.29 16.00 -7.08
CA SER A 112 5.39 16.91 -6.72
C SER A 112 5.93 16.58 -5.31
N THR A 113 5.04 16.37 -4.34
CA THR A 113 5.42 15.96 -2.98
C THR A 113 6.14 14.61 -2.97
N ILE A 114 5.65 13.66 -3.77
CA ILE A 114 6.28 12.34 -3.92
C ILE A 114 7.70 12.49 -4.45
N LEU A 115 7.90 13.30 -5.50
CA LEU A 115 9.22 13.53 -6.11
C LEU A 115 10.17 14.31 -5.18
N GLU A 116 9.68 15.30 -4.45
CA GLU A 116 10.46 16.07 -3.46
C GLU A 116 11.00 15.18 -2.33
N LEU A 117 10.27 14.12 -1.97
CA LEU A 117 10.72 13.12 -1.01
C LEU A 117 11.74 12.13 -1.59
N GLY A 118 12.17 12.30 -2.85
CA GLY A 118 13.09 11.40 -3.53
C GLY A 118 12.46 10.05 -3.91
N LEU A 119 11.14 10.04 -4.06
CA LEU A 119 10.35 8.86 -4.44
C LEU A 119 10.01 8.94 -5.93
N GLY A 120 9.97 7.80 -6.62
CA GLY A 120 9.75 7.79 -8.06
C GLY A 120 9.25 6.44 -8.60
N SER A 121 8.98 5.49 -7.71
CA SER A 121 8.44 4.17 -8.04
C SER A 121 7.33 3.84 -7.07
N VAL A 122 6.25 3.25 -7.55
CA VAL A 122 5.06 2.97 -6.76
C VAL A 122 4.52 1.57 -7.05
N LEU A 123 4.00 0.92 -6.01
CA LEU A 123 3.28 -0.34 -6.09
C LEU A 123 1.99 -0.20 -5.27
N ASN A 124 0.86 -0.17 -5.96
CA ASN A 124 -0.46 -0.11 -5.34
C ASN A 124 -1.17 -1.45 -5.51
N ILE A 125 -1.48 -2.08 -4.39
CA ILE A 125 -2.13 -3.38 -4.32
C ILE A 125 -3.57 -3.18 -3.84
N PRO A 126 -4.59 -3.53 -4.64
CA PRO A 126 -5.96 -3.50 -4.16
C PRO A 126 -6.18 -4.59 -3.10
N VAL A 127 -6.88 -4.23 -2.03
CA VAL A 127 -7.35 -5.18 -1.02
C VAL A 127 -8.79 -5.53 -1.36
N VAL A 128 -8.98 -6.77 -1.79
CA VAL A 128 -10.27 -7.25 -2.33
C VAL A 128 -10.88 -8.28 -1.40
N PHE A 129 -12.17 -8.13 -1.13
CA PHE A 129 -12.96 -9.11 -0.40
C PHE A 129 -14.37 -9.15 -0.93
N ASP A 130 -14.92 -10.36 -1.13
CA ASP A 130 -16.27 -10.57 -1.63
C ASP A 130 -16.55 -9.81 -2.95
N GLY A 131 -15.57 -9.85 -3.88
CA GLY A 131 -15.66 -9.19 -5.19
C GLY A 131 -15.63 -7.66 -5.15
N ARG A 132 -15.27 -7.05 -4.02
CA ARG A 132 -15.22 -5.60 -3.85
C ARG A 132 -13.84 -5.12 -3.41
N CYS A 133 -13.43 -3.98 -3.95
CA CYS A 133 -12.24 -3.30 -3.45
C CYS A 133 -12.57 -2.58 -2.14
N LEU A 134 -11.94 -2.99 -1.04
CA LEU A 134 -12.08 -2.37 0.27
C LEU A 134 -11.12 -1.20 0.48
N GLY A 135 -10.04 -1.19 -0.28
CA GLY A 135 -8.98 -0.20 -0.14
C GLY A 135 -7.71 -0.64 -0.84
N THR A 136 -6.61 0.00 -0.49
CA THR A 136 -5.31 -0.24 -1.12
C THR A 136 -4.18 -0.30 -0.10
N MET A 137 -3.22 -1.17 -0.35
CA MET A 137 -1.89 -1.17 0.25
C MET A 137 -0.94 -0.50 -0.74
N ASN A 138 -0.30 0.58 -0.31
CA ASN A 138 0.52 1.40 -1.19
C ASN A 138 1.96 1.45 -0.70
N LEU A 139 2.89 1.11 -1.57
CA LEU A 139 4.32 1.14 -1.33
C LEU A 139 4.95 2.10 -2.32
N VAL A 140 5.82 2.99 -1.83
CA VAL A 140 6.55 3.95 -2.67
C VAL A 140 8.03 3.90 -2.32
N HIS A 141 8.88 3.95 -3.34
CA HIS A 141 10.33 3.87 -3.19
C HIS A 141 11.03 4.76 -4.24
N GLN A 142 12.35 4.73 -4.28
CA GLN A 142 13.12 5.40 -5.33
C GLN A 142 12.78 4.87 -6.72
N ILE A 143 13.06 5.66 -7.73
CA ILE A 143 12.83 5.31 -9.13
C ILE A 143 13.39 3.92 -9.49
N GLY A 144 12.64 3.15 -10.27
CA GLY A 144 13.07 1.83 -10.75
C GLY A 144 13.12 0.71 -9.69
N TRP A 145 12.55 0.93 -8.50
CA TRP A 145 12.66 -0.04 -7.40
C TRP A 145 11.82 -1.29 -7.59
N TYR A 146 10.53 -1.14 -7.96
CA TYR A 146 9.60 -2.27 -8.02
C TYR A 146 9.73 -3.09 -9.28
N ARG A 147 9.72 -4.42 -9.10
CA ARG A 147 9.80 -5.46 -10.14
C ARG A 147 8.47 -6.21 -10.24
N PRO A 148 8.23 -6.95 -11.34
CA PRO A 148 7.01 -7.76 -11.48
C PRO A 148 6.77 -8.76 -10.33
N GLU A 149 7.83 -9.33 -9.76
CA GLU A 149 7.77 -10.30 -8.67
C GLU A 149 7.19 -9.67 -7.38
N ASP A 150 7.41 -8.37 -7.18
CA ASP A 150 6.92 -7.64 -6.01
C ASP A 150 5.40 -7.54 -5.99
N GLU A 151 4.74 -7.56 -7.17
CA GLU A 151 3.28 -7.59 -7.29
C GLU A 151 2.69 -8.84 -6.64
N ARG A 152 3.30 -9.99 -6.90
CA ARG A 152 2.86 -11.27 -6.34
C ARG A 152 3.00 -11.29 -4.81
N THR A 153 4.12 -10.83 -4.30
CA THR A 153 4.35 -10.74 -2.84
C THR A 153 3.34 -9.79 -2.20
N GLY A 154 3.08 -8.65 -2.83
CA GLY A 154 2.07 -7.70 -2.36
C GLY A 154 0.66 -8.29 -2.32
N LEU A 155 0.27 -9.09 -3.33
CA LEU A 155 -1.02 -9.79 -3.36
C LEU A 155 -1.15 -10.87 -2.27
N PHE A 156 -0.05 -11.45 -1.79
CA PHE A 156 -0.08 -12.34 -0.62
C PHE A 156 -0.24 -11.60 0.70
N LEU A 157 0.31 -10.39 0.82
CA LEU A 157 0.25 -9.58 2.04
C LEU A 157 -1.06 -8.82 2.19
N ALA A 158 -1.60 -8.29 1.10
CA ALA A 158 -2.79 -7.43 1.11
C ALA A 158 -4.02 -8.03 1.82
N PRO A 159 -4.35 -9.34 1.70
CA PRO A 159 -5.51 -9.93 2.37
C PRO A 159 -5.48 -9.82 3.91
N PHE A 160 -4.30 -9.72 4.52
CA PHE A 160 -4.20 -9.53 5.96
C PHE A 160 -4.73 -8.16 6.43
N LEU A 161 -4.91 -7.21 5.51
CA LEU A 161 -5.50 -5.90 5.80
C LEU A 161 -7.04 -5.90 5.72
N ILE A 162 -7.67 -6.98 5.27
CA ILE A 162 -9.13 -7.06 5.15
C ILE A 162 -9.84 -6.73 6.48
N PRO A 163 -9.47 -7.31 7.63
CA PRO A 163 -10.12 -6.97 8.90
C PRO A 163 -10.00 -5.49 9.27
N ALA A 164 -8.83 -4.88 8.98
CA ALA A 164 -8.61 -3.46 9.24
C ALA A 164 -9.50 -2.56 8.38
N LEU A 165 -9.82 -2.98 7.15
CA LEU A 165 -10.62 -2.21 6.22
C LEU A 165 -12.12 -2.43 6.39
N LEU A 166 -12.53 -3.59 6.94
CA LEU A 166 -13.94 -3.89 7.25
C LEU A 166 -14.42 -3.28 8.57
N ALA A 167 -13.51 -3.01 9.49
CA ALA A 167 -13.89 -2.48 10.80
C ALA A 167 -14.43 -1.04 10.69
N ASP A 168 -15.63 -0.81 11.21
CA ASP A 168 -16.38 0.44 11.03
C ASP A 168 -15.91 1.61 11.93
N ASN A 169 -15.03 1.35 12.90
CA ASN A 169 -14.64 2.36 13.90
C ASN A 169 -13.12 2.34 14.15
N PHE A 170 -12.48 3.29 13.53
CA PHE A 170 -11.19 3.75 14.00
C PHE A 170 -11.14 5.27 14.00
#